data_c71110bbf743a42d6df1e9727d0380eb
#
_entry.id   c71110bbf743a42d6df1e9727d0380eb
#
_cell.length_a   1.000
_cell.length_b   1.000
_cell.length_c   1.000
_cell.angle_alpha   90.00
_cell.angle_beta   90.00
_cell.angle_gamma   90.00
#
_symmetry.space_group_name_H-M   'P 1'
#
loop_
_entity.id
_entity.type
_entity.pdbx_description
1 polymer ?
#
loop_
_entity_poly.entity_id
_entity_poly.type
_entity_poly.pdbx_seq_one_letter_code
_entity_poly.pdbx_strand_id
1 'polypeptide(L)'
;ALTPTLGLQIPEGLAELDANSVYREALRKAARVWEDVVEEVGGWAAQYVVPIGFNYHVLANTNLRELFHLVELRSGKGGHTTYRRIAQELHRQVEWEWPWAAKYMRCDHGEYEFARE
;
A
#
# COMPACT_ATOMS: atom_id res chain seq x y z
N ALA A 1 6.96 3.30 14.60
CA ALA A 1 6.59 1.89 14.81
C ALA A 1 5.33 1.56 14.01
N LEU A 2 5.20 0.32 13.57
CA LEU A 2 3.97 -0.19 12.95
C LEU A 2 2.89 -0.35 14.01
N THR A 3 1.63 -0.08 13.63
CA THR A 3 0.47 -0.18 14.51
C THR A 3 -0.75 -0.63 13.70
N PRO A 4 -1.69 -1.40 14.29
CA PRO A 4 -2.93 -1.78 13.62
C PRO A 4 -3.98 -0.65 13.58
N THR A 5 -3.72 0.51 14.18
CA THR A 5 -4.71 1.59 14.35
C THR A 5 -5.10 2.32 13.06
N LEU A 6 -4.30 2.20 12.00
CA LEU A 6 -4.55 2.85 10.70
C LEU A 6 -5.49 2.06 9.77
N GLY A 7 -6.12 1.02 10.30
CA GLY A 7 -7.00 0.16 9.54
C GLY A 7 -6.26 -0.91 8.72
N LEU A 8 -7.02 -1.71 8.00
CA LEU A 8 -6.51 -2.85 7.24
C LEU A 8 -6.83 -2.73 5.75
N GLN A 9 -5.97 -3.31 4.92
CA GLN A 9 -6.19 -3.42 3.49
C GLN A 9 -6.78 -4.81 3.16
N ILE A 10 -7.88 -4.82 2.40
CA ILE A 10 -8.44 -6.04 1.84
C ILE A 10 -8.02 -6.12 0.38
N PRO A 11 -7.30 -7.18 -0.03
CA PRO A 11 -7.01 -7.41 -1.45
C PRO A 11 -8.30 -7.52 -2.27
N GLU A 12 -8.33 -6.92 -3.47
CA GLU A 12 -9.53 -6.89 -4.32
C GLU A 12 -10.10 -8.29 -4.59
N GLY A 13 -9.26 -9.24 -4.99
CA GLY A 13 -9.69 -10.61 -5.25
C GLY A 13 -10.17 -11.39 -4.03
N LEU A 14 -9.98 -10.86 -2.81
CA LEU A 14 -10.43 -11.47 -1.57
C LEU A 14 -11.76 -10.88 -1.07
N ALA A 15 -12.10 -9.67 -1.49
CA ALA A 15 -13.24 -8.93 -0.95
C ALA A 15 -14.57 -9.64 -1.13
N GLU A 16 -14.74 -10.38 -2.23
CA GLU A 16 -15.95 -11.10 -2.61
C GLU A 16 -15.96 -12.60 -2.22
N LEU A 17 -14.87 -13.08 -1.63
CA LEU A 17 -14.73 -14.48 -1.23
C LEU A 17 -15.11 -14.70 0.24
N ASP A 18 -15.59 -15.91 0.56
CA ASP A 18 -15.83 -16.37 1.94
C ASP A 18 -14.56 -16.27 2.80
N ALA A 19 -13.39 -16.46 2.19
CA ALA A 19 -12.09 -16.28 2.83
C ALA A 19 -11.83 -14.86 3.39
N ASN A 20 -12.59 -13.84 2.94
CA ASN A 20 -12.53 -12.50 3.49
C ASN A 20 -12.83 -12.46 4.99
N SER A 21 -13.80 -13.26 5.46
CA SER A 21 -14.15 -13.36 6.88
C SER A 21 -13.00 -13.91 7.71
N VAL A 22 -12.32 -14.94 7.23
CA VAL A 22 -11.14 -15.56 7.88
C VAL A 22 -9.97 -14.58 7.92
N TYR A 23 -9.71 -13.87 6.82
CA TYR A 23 -8.66 -12.86 6.74
C TYR A 23 -8.89 -11.73 7.75
N ARG A 24 -10.11 -11.19 7.78
CA ARG A 24 -10.46 -10.12 8.74
C ARG A 24 -10.33 -10.58 10.19
N GLU A 25 -10.75 -11.82 10.49
CA GLU A 25 -10.65 -12.37 11.84
C GLU A 25 -9.19 -12.57 12.25
N ALA A 26 -8.33 -13.04 11.35
CA ALA A 26 -6.90 -13.18 11.60
C ALA A 26 -6.25 -11.83 11.94
N LEU A 27 -6.58 -10.78 11.17
CA LEU A 27 -6.07 -9.43 11.44
C LEU A 27 -6.61 -8.84 12.75
N ARG A 28 -7.88 -9.08 13.08
CA ARG A 28 -8.43 -8.66 14.39
C ARG A 28 -7.73 -9.35 15.57
N LYS A 29 -7.43 -10.64 15.44
CA LYS A 29 -6.64 -11.36 16.46
C LYS A 29 -5.25 -10.77 16.61
N ALA A 30 -4.58 -10.48 15.50
CA ALA A 30 -3.27 -9.84 15.54
C ALA A 30 -3.31 -8.45 16.18
N ALA A 31 -4.37 -7.67 15.94
CA ALA A 31 -4.54 -6.37 16.60
C ALA A 31 -4.68 -6.51 18.12
N ARG A 32 -5.45 -7.49 18.61
CA ARG A 32 -5.57 -7.75 20.06
C ARG A 32 -4.24 -8.18 20.67
N VAL A 33 -3.51 -9.08 20.01
CA VAL A 33 -2.17 -9.48 20.47
C VAL A 33 -1.23 -8.27 20.54
N TRP A 34 -1.33 -7.35 19.57
CA TRP A 34 -0.55 -6.11 19.59
C TRP A 34 -0.92 -5.23 20.80
N GLU A 35 -2.21 -5.10 21.13
CA GLU A 35 -2.68 -4.35 22.30
C GLU A 35 -2.09 -4.92 23.59
N ASP A 36 -2.14 -6.23 23.77
CA ASP A 36 -1.54 -6.92 24.93
C ASP A 36 -0.02 -6.70 25.01
N VAL A 37 0.67 -6.89 23.88
CA VAL A 37 2.14 -6.79 23.81
C VAL A 37 2.61 -5.35 24.00
N VAL A 38 1.88 -4.35 23.48
CA VAL A 38 2.28 -2.94 23.60
C VAL A 38 2.27 -2.45 25.05
N GLU A 39 1.38 -2.98 25.87
CA GLU A 39 1.33 -2.66 27.32
C GLU A 39 2.54 -3.21 28.07
N GLU A 40 3.04 -4.40 27.68
CA GLU A 40 4.15 -5.05 28.35
C GLU A 40 5.54 -4.54 27.93
N VAL A 41 5.73 -4.36 26.60
CA VAL A 41 7.09 -4.09 26.03
C VAL A 41 7.18 -2.78 25.26
N GLY A 42 6.09 -2.05 25.15
CA GLY A 42 6.02 -0.79 24.41
C GLY A 42 5.88 -0.94 22.89
N GLY A 43 5.42 0.12 22.24
CA GLY A 43 5.05 0.10 20.82
C GLY A 43 6.21 -0.18 19.86
N TRP A 44 7.45 0.07 20.26
CA TRP A 44 8.63 -0.19 19.44
C TRP A 44 8.91 -1.70 19.28
N ALA A 45 8.73 -2.47 20.34
CA ALA A 45 8.84 -3.93 20.28
C ALA A 45 7.56 -4.57 19.74
N ALA A 46 6.39 -4.06 20.10
CA ALA A 46 5.10 -4.58 19.64
C ALA A 46 4.89 -4.53 18.13
N GLN A 47 5.61 -3.66 17.40
CA GLN A 47 5.49 -3.59 15.92
C GLN A 47 5.79 -4.93 15.22
N TYR A 48 6.56 -5.82 15.82
CA TYR A 48 6.92 -7.12 15.22
C TYR A 48 5.75 -8.11 15.15
N VAL A 49 4.67 -7.86 15.88
CA VAL A 49 3.44 -8.69 15.79
C VAL A 49 2.40 -8.12 14.83
N VAL A 50 2.70 -6.98 14.17
CA VAL A 50 1.78 -6.34 13.21
C VAL A 50 1.94 -6.97 11.83
N PRO A 51 0.93 -7.68 11.28
CA PRO A 51 0.97 -8.22 9.93
C PRO A 51 0.96 -7.13 8.84
N ILE A 52 1.49 -7.48 7.67
CA ILE A 52 1.56 -6.59 6.49
C ILE A 52 0.18 -6.10 6.01
N GLY A 53 -0.90 -6.81 6.36
CA GLY A 53 -2.26 -6.44 5.99
C GLY A 53 -2.78 -5.14 6.63
N PHE A 54 -2.06 -4.57 7.60
CA PHE A 54 -2.40 -3.26 8.16
C PHE A 54 -1.77 -2.10 7.39
N ASN A 55 -2.52 -0.99 7.33
CA ASN A 55 -2.02 0.24 6.74
C ASN A 55 -0.96 0.89 7.65
N TYR A 56 0.01 1.56 7.05
CA TYR A 56 1.00 2.35 7.76
C TYR A 56 1.43 3.55 6.93
N HIS A 57 1.88 4.61 7.60
CA HIS A 57 2.39 5.79 6.93
C HIS A 57 3.86 5.59 6.55
N VAL A 58 4.18 5.96 5.32
CA VAL A 58 5.55 6.01 4.81
C VAL A 58 5.85 7.43 4.37
N LEU A 59 6.96 7.98 4.86
CA LEU A 59 7.54 9.19 4.30
C LEU A 59 8.61 8.77 3.29
N ALA A 60 8.36 9.03 2.01
CA ALA A 60 9.33 8.83 0.95
C ALA A 60 9.91 10.18 0.53
N ASN A 61 11.23 10.34 0.72
CA ASN A 61 11.97 11.49 0.21
C ASN A 61 12.75 11.06 -1.03
N THR A 62 12.39 11.62 -2.18
CA THR A 62 12.96 11.23 -3.46
C THR A 62 13.15 12.45 -4.37
N ASN A 63 14.01 12.34 -5.37
CA ASN A 63 14.16 13.37 -6.40
C ASN A 63 13.23 13.08 -7.59
N LEU A 64 13.06 14.07 -8.46
CA LEU A 64 12.14 13.99 -9.59
C LEU A 64 12.50 12.85 -10.57
N ARG A 65 13.78 12.55 -10.79
CA ARG A 65 14.22 11.45 -11.65
C ARG A 65 13.75 10.10 -11.10
N GLU A 66 13.94 9.88 -9.81
CA GLU A 66 13.51 8.65 -9.15
C GLU A 66 11.99 8.51 -9.15
N LEU A 67 11.28 9.62 -8.98
CA LEU A 67 9.83 9.64 -9.07
C LEU A 67 9.34 9.27 -10.46
N PHE A 68 9.98 9.75 -11.54
CA PHE A 68 9.72 9.32 -12.91
C PHE A 68 9.89 7.81 -13.06
N HIS A 69 11.04 7.30 -12.64
CA HIS A 69 11.35 5.88 -12.73
C HIS A 69 10.35 5.02 -11.95
N LEU A 70 9.99 5.43 -10.74
CA LEU A 70 9.03 4.73 -9.90
C LEU A 70 7.65 4.69 -10.55
N VAL A 71 7.15 5.83 -11.04
CA VAL A 71 5.83 5.91 -11.68
C VAL A 71 5.79 5.07 -12.95
N GLU A 72 6.76 5.21 -13.85
CA GLU A 72 6.82 4.45 -15.10
C GLU A 72 6.91 2.94 -14.86
N LEU A 73 7.74 2.53 -13.90
CA LEU A 73 7.94 1.11 -13.57
C LEU A 73 6.73 0.50 -12.89
N ARG A 74 6.10 1.23 -11.95
CA ARG A 74 5.06 0.69 -11.08
C ARG A 74 3.65 0.86 -11.60
N SER A 75 3.39 1.76 -12.56
CA SER A 75 2.09 1.88 -13.21
C SER A 75 1.83 0.79 -14.26
N GLY A 76 2.88 0.14 -14.78
CA GLY A 76 2.80 -0.81 -15.89
C GLY A 76 1.91 -2.04 -15.62
N LYS A 77 1.39 -2.64 -16.71
CA LYS A 77 0.41 -3.74 -16.71
C LYS A 77 0.81 -4.97 -15.88
N GLY A 78 2.10 -5.31 -15.79
CA GLY A 78 2.59 -6.47 -15.02
C GLY A 78 2.58 -6.27 -13.49
N GLY A 79 2.13 -5.11 -13.02
CA GLY A 79 2.12 -4.75 -11.62
C GLY A 79 0.85 -5.17 -10.88
N HIS A 80 0.97 -5.41 -9.56
CA HIS A 80 -0.20 -5.62 -8.70
C HIS A 80 -1.02 -4.33 -8.60
N THR A 81 -2.35 -4.43 -8.63
CA THR A 81 -3.28 -3.30 -8.63
C THR A 81 -3.02 -2.29 -7.53
N THR A 82 -2.68 -2.74 -6.32
CA THR A 82 -2.44 -1.85 -5.16
C THR A 82 -1.31 -0.86 -5.42
N TYR A 83 -0.11 -1.32 -5.83
CA TYR A 83 1.00 -0.40 -6.04
C TYR A 83 0.90 0.36 -7.38
N ARG A 84 0.17 -0.18 -8.37
CA ARG A 84 -0.14 0.55 -9.59
C ARG A 84 -0.99 1.78 -9.28
N ARG A 85 -2.02 1.65 -8.45
CA ARG A 85 -2.85 2.78 -7.99
C ARG A 85 -2.03 3.83 -7.25
N ILE A 86 -1.07 3.41 -6.42
CA ILE A 86 -0.15 4.34 -5.76
C ILE A 86 0.69 5.11 -6.80
N ALA A 87 1.24 4.42 -7.80
CA ALA A 87 2.02 5.06 -8.86
C ALA A 87 1.19 6.04 -9.70
N GLN A 88 -0.04 5.67 -10.04
CA GLN A 88 -1.00 6.54 -10.74
C GLN A 88 -1.37 7.76 -9.90
N GLU A 89 -1.54 7.60 -8.59
CA GLU A 89 -1.83 8.71 -7.68
C GLU A 89 -0.61 9.65 -7.56
N LEU A 90 0.60 9.11 -7.46
CA LEU A 90 1.83 9.91 -7.48
C LEU A 90 1.93 10.73 -8.78
N HIS A 91 1.59 10.15 -9.93
CA HIS A 91 1.54 10.89 -11.19
C HIS A 91 0.54 12.05 -11.13
N ARG A 92 -0.67 11.82 -10.61
CA ARG A 92 -1.68 12.89 -10.45
C ARG A 92 -1.21 14.02 -9.55
N GLN A 93 -0.48 13.70 -8.47
CA GLN A 93 0.13 14.72 -7.59
C GLN A 93 1.21 15.52 -8.31
N VAL A 94 2.04 14.86 -9.13
CA VAL A 94 3.04 15.55 -9.97
C VAL A 94 2.34 16.43 -11.03
N GLU A 95 1.26 15.97 -11.60
CA GLU A 95 0.46 16.73 -12.58
C GLU A 95 -0.13 18.01 -11.97
N TRP A 96 -0.55 17.92 -10.71
CA TRP A 96 -1.06 19.06 -9.95
C TRP A 96 0.03 20.07 -9.59
N GLU A 97 1.15 19.61 -9.06
CA GLU A 97 2.20 20.48 -8.52
C GLU A 97 3.20 20.94 -9.60
N TRP A 98 3.53 20.04 -10.56
CA TRP A 98 4.53 20.28 -11.61
C TRP A 98 4.05 19.78 -12.97
N PRO A 99 3.03 20.41 -13.57
CA PRO A 99 2.45 19.95 -14.85
C PRO A 99 3.46 19.93 -16.00
N TRP A 100 4.48 20.80 -15.94
CA TRP A 100 5.57 20.81 -16.92
C TRP A 100 6.43 19.53 -16.87
N ALA A 101 6.54 18.88 -15.72
CA ALA A 101 7.26 17.62 -15.54
C ALA A 101 6.38 16.40 -15.87
N ALA A 102 5.13 16.40 -15.39
CA ALA A 102 4.20 15.29 -15.58
C ALA A 102 3.98 14.92 -17.05
N LYS A 103 3.96 15.90 -17.96
CA LYS A 103 3.78 15.66 -19.41
C LYS A 103 4.87 14.77 -20.04
N TYR A 104 6.01 14.61 -19.39
CA TYR A 104 7.09 13.73 -19.84
C TYR A 104 7.11 12.38 -19.14
N MET A 105 6.30 12.23 -18.10
CA MET A 105 6.23 11.01 -17.29
C MET A 105 5.26 10.03 -17.94
N ARG A 106 5.75 8.85 -18.30
CA ARG A 106 4.93 7.78 -18.90
C ARG A 106 4.23 6.99 -17.80
N CYS A 107 3.03 7.41 -17.44
CA CYS A 107 2.18 6.69 -16.50
C CYS A 107 1.14 5.86 -17.24
N ASP A 108 1.06 4.58 -16.93
CA ASP A 108 0.00 3.71 -17.42
C ASP A 108 -1.23 3.84 -16.50
N HIS A 109 -2.28 4.46 -17.00
CA HIS A 109 -3.56 4.65 -16.29
C HIS A 109 -4.58 3.54 -16.57
N GLY A 110 -4.21 2.51 -17.33
CA GLY A 110 -5.10 1.39 -17.63
C GLY A 110 -5.52 0.65 -16.36
N GLU A 111 -6.74 0.12 -16.37
CA GLU A 111 -7.19 -0.86 -15.39
C GLU A 111 -7.01 -2.25 -15.98
N TYR A 112 -6.39 -3.14 -15.23
CA TYR A 112 -6.12 -4.51 -15.63
C TYR A 112 -6.52 -5.44 -14.52
N GLU A 113 -7.21 -6.51 -14.88
CA GLU A 113 -7.33 -7.65 -13.97
C GLU A 113 -5.95 -8.24 -13.69
N PHE A 114 -5.76 -8.74 -12.48
CA PHE A 114 -4.49 -9.32 -12.07
C PHE A 114 -4.26 -10.60 -12.86
N ALA A 115 -3.52 -10.51 -13.96
CA ALA A 115 -3.05 -11.65 -14.73
C ALA A 115 -1.53 -11.77 -14.53
N ARG A 116 -1.11 -12.60 -13.61
CA ARG A 116 0.14 -13.33 -13.73
C ARG A 116 -0.19 -14.63 -14.45
N GLU A 117 -0.08 -14.63 -15.77
CA GLU A 117 0.18 -15.82 -16.53
C GLU A 117 1.66 -16.19 -16.43
#